data_93c7b260323537a0efb8ab0be22ad8ce
#
_entry.id   93c7b260323537a0efb8ab0be22ad8ce
#
_cell.length_a   1.000
_cell.length_b   1.000
_cell.length_c   1.000
_cell.angle_alpha   90.00
_cell.angle_beta   90.00
_cell.angle_gamma   90.00
#
_symmetry.space_group_name_H-M   'P 1'
#
loop_
_entity.id
_entity.type
_entity.pdbx_description
1 polymer ?
#
loop_
_entity_poly.entity_id
_entity_poly.type
_entity_poly.pdbx_seq_one_letter_code
_entity_poly.pdbx_strand_id
1 'polypeptide(L)'
;MQFRRRVAAEALGTFALVFFGAGSIMVAAKSGAFGQLGIALAFGLVITTMIYALGHVSGAHLNPAVSLAFALGRHFPWRLVGAYWLAQCLGAIAAALLLRASLGDVAEVGATQPSGSDAQSFLWEVVLTFFLMLVIMAVATDTRAVGEAAAIAIGGTVGLCALVGGPVSGASMNPARSLGPGLAAGELTALWIYLLAPLAGAALGALTYQLLRERTPSDSELSSNRRSRQA
;
A
#
# COMPACT_ATOMS: atom_id res chain seq x y z
N MET A 1 1.98 25.22 -5.51
CA MET A 1 3.13 24.63 -4.80
C MET A 1 2.78 23.34 -4.05
N GLN A 2 1.73 23.31 -3.27
CA GLN A 2 1.37 22.16 -2.42
C GLN A 2 1.10 20.86 -3.20
N PHE A 3 0.41 20.91 -4.35
CA PHE A 3 0.14 19.75 -5.19
C PHE A 3 1.41 19.04 -5.68
N ARG A 4 2.37 19.79 -6.22
CA ARG A 4 3.64 19.21 -6.71
C ARG A 4 4.43 18.52 -5.60
N ARG A 5 4.44 19.09 -4.39
CA ARG A 5 5.11 18.48 -3.23
C ARG A 5 4.46 17.15 -2.83
N ARG A 6 3.13 17.09 -2.83
CA ARG A 6 2.38 15.85 -2.55
C ARG A 6 2.70 14.75 -3.56
N VAL A 7 2.64 15.08 -4.84
CA VAL A 7 2.94 14.11 -5.92
C VAL A 7 4.39 13.63 -5.85
N ALA A 8 5.36 14.52 -5.59
CA ALA A 8 6.75 14.15 -5.41
C ALA A 8 6.97 13.27 -4.18
N ALA A 9 6.28 13.52 -3.05
CA ALA A 9 6.35 12.70 -1.86
C ALA A 9 5.79 11.28 -2.11
N GLU A 10 4.69 11.15 -2.85
CA GLU A 10 4.14 9.84 -3.24
C GLU A 10 5.11 9.06 -4.13
N ALA A 11 5.72 9.71 -5.13
CA ALA A 11 6.71 9.07 -5.97
C ALA A 11 7.95 8.62 -5.18
N LEU A 12 8.49 9.50 -4.31
CA LEU A 12 9.66 9.20 -3.50
C LEU A 12 9.39 8.08 -2.48
N GLY A 13 8.25 8.13 -1.80
CA GLY A 13 7.89 7.12 -0.82
C GLY A 13 7.61 5.76 -1.45
N THR A 14 6.96 5.71 -2.63
CA THR A 14 6.77 4.45 -3.35
C THR A 14 8.07 3.94 -3.97
N PHE A 15 8.95 4.84 -4.42
CA PHE A 15 10.32 4.47 -4.78
C PHE A 15 11.04 3.79 -3.61
N ALA A 16 11.02 4.39 -2.42
CA ALA A 16 11.64 3.80 -1.24
C ALA A 16 11.02 2.44 -0.88
N LEU A 17 9.68 2.33 -0.92
CA LEU A 17 8.98 1.07 -0.67
C LEU A 17 9.48 -0.05 -1.60
N VAL A 18 9.57 0.20 -2.90
CA VAL A 18 10.02 -0.82 -3.85
C VAL A 18 11.52 -1.05 -3.73
N PHE A 19 12.33 0.00 -3.57
CA PHE A 19 13.77 -0.13 -3.45
C PHE A 19 14.18 -0.99 -2.24
N PHE A 20 13.64 -0.72 -1.06
CA PHE A 20 13.95 -1.50 0.14
C PHE A 20 13.18 -2.82 0.21
N GLY A 21 11.91 -2.83 -0.18
CA GLY A 21 11.06 -4.02 -0.11
C GLY A 21 11.45 -5.07 -1.17
N ALA A 22 11.35 -4.75 -2.46
CA ALA A 22 11.76 -5.68 -3.52
C ALA A 22 13.28 -5.91 -3.50
N GLY A 23 14.06 -4.88 -3.19
CA GLY A 23 15.51 -5.02 -3.00
C GLY A 23 15.88 -6.01 -1.91
N SER A 24 15.12 -6.08 -0.81
CA SER A 24 15.36 -7.09 0.24
C SER A 24 15.16 -8.51 -0.27
N ILE A 25 14.19 -8.74 -1.15
CA ILE A 25 13.98 -10.05 -1.80
C ILE A 25 15.20 -10.42 -2.64
N MET A 26 15.67 -9.49 -3.48
CA MET A 26 16.84 -9.70 -4.35
C MET A 26 18.10 -9.95 -3.53
N VAL A 27 18.34 -9.17 -2.48
CA VAL A 27 19.52 -9.34 -1.60
C VAL A 27 19.45 -10.65 -0.85
N ALA A 28 18.28 -11.03 -0.32
CA ALA A 28 18.10 -12.33 0.35
C ALA A 28 18.39 -13.49 -0.60
N ALA A 29 17.88 -13.45 -1.82
CA ALA A 29 18.13 -14.48 -2.83
C ALA A 29 19.61 -14.56 -3.25
N LYS A 30 20.30 -13.43 -3.35
CA LYS A 30 21.68 -13.34 -3.80
C LYS A 30 22.69 -13.72 -2.71
N SER A 31 22.44 -13.36 -1.47
CA SER A 31 23.41 -13.47 -0.37
C SER A 31 23.07 -14.52 0.69
N GLY A 32 21.79 -14.93 0.78
CA GLY A 32 21.31 -15.76 1.89
C GLY A 32 21.36 -15.08 3.26
N ALA A 33 21.63 -13.76 3.32
CA ALA A 33 21.89 -13.02 4.56
C ALA A 33 20.70 -12.98 5.52
N PHE A 34 19.47 -13.05 4.99
CA PHE A 34 18.24 -13.10 5.78
C PHE A 34 17.13 -13.80 4.99
N GLY A 35 16.18 -14.39 5.72
CA GLY A 35 15.05 -15.11 5.13
C GLY A 35 13.77 -14.26 5.11
N GLN A 36 12.63 -14.95 5.03
CA GLN A 36 11.31 -14.34 4.95
C GLN A 36 11.03 -13.32 6.06
N LEU A 37 11.49 -13.57 7.29
CA LEU A 37 11.35 -12.62 8.39
C LEU A 37 12.05 -11.29 8.10
N GLY A 38 13.28 -11.34 7.58
CA GLY A 38 14.04 -10.12 7.23
C GLY A 38 13.39 -9.35 6.10
N ILE A 39 12.84 -10.03 5.08
CA ILE A 39 12.08 -9.43 4.01
C ILE A 39 10.82 -8.73 4.56
N ALA A 40 10.06 -9.42 5.40
CA ALA A 40 8.85 -8.87 6.02
C ALA A 40 9.15 -7.63 6.88
N LEU A 41 10.24 -7.67 7.65
CA LEU A 41 10.71 -6.52 8.42
C LEU A 41 11.11 -5.34 7.52
N ALA A 42 11.79 -5.58 6.39
CA ALA A 42 12.16 -4.53 5.45
C ALA A 42 10.92 -3.81 4.89
N PHE A 43 9.88 -4.55 4.49
CA PHE A 43 8.62 -3.97 4.04
C PHE A 43 7.93 -3.18 5.17
N GLY A 44 7.83 -3.73 6.37
CA GLY A 44 7.20 -3.06 7.51
C GLY A 44 7.93 -1.78 7.91
N LEU A 45 9.26 -1.85 8.02
CA LEU A 45 10.09 -0.71 8.44
C LEU A 45 10.11 0.41 7.40
N VAL A 46 10.18 0.11 6.10
CA VAL A 46 10.16 1.16 5.08
C VAL A 46 8.82 1.90 5.08
N ILE A 47 7.69 1.19 5.24
CA ILE A 47 6.39 1.86 5.36
C ILE A 47 6.33 2.72 6.61
N THR A 48 6.75 2.21 7.77
CA THR A 48 6.80 2.99 9.02
C THR A 48 7.60 4.27 8.83
N THR A 49 8.82 4.17 8.32
CA THR A 49 9.74 5.31 8.17
C THR A 49 9.22 6.31 7.14
N MET A 50 8.63 5.86 6.03
CA MET A 50 8.09 6.75 5.01
C MET A 50 6.81 7.45 5.47
N ILE A 51 5.97 6.82 6.29
CA ILE A 51 4.81 7.50 6.89
C ILE A 51 5.27 8.61 7.83
N TYR A 52 6.25 8.36 8.69
CA TYR A 52 6.81 9.41 9.54
C TYR A 52 7.44 10.56 8.73
N ALA A 53 8.17 10.23 7.67
CA ALA A 53 8.88 11.22 6.86
C ALA A 53 7.95 12.05 5.95
N LEU A 54 6.90 11.45 5.38
CA LEU A 54 6.12 12.02 4.29
C LEU A 54 4.62 12.18 4.60
N GLY A 55 4.14 11.60 5.71
CA GLY A 55 2.72 11.61 6.06
C GLY A 55 2.15 13.02 6.16
N HIS A 56 2.87 13.95 6.77
CA HIS A 56 2.49 15.36 6.89
C HIS A 56 2.53 16.13 5.55
N VAL A 57 3.19 15.58 4.51
CA VAL A 57 3.30 16.21 3.18
C VAL A 57 2.19 15.75 2.24
N SER A 58 2.01 14.43 2.08
CA SER A 58 1.09 13.84 1.10
C SER A 58 -0.03 13.00 1.70
N GLY A 59 0.09 12.60 2.95
CA GLY A 59 -0.67 11.53 3.57
C GLY A 59 0.04 10.17 3.47
N ALA A 60 1.16 10.09 2.76
CA ALA A 60 1.97 8.90 2.54
C ALA A 60 1.12 7.66 2.17
N HIS A 61 0.30 7.80 1.13
CA HIS A 61 -0.51 6.67 0.64
C HIS A 61 0.40 5.57 0.07
N LEU A 62 1.38 5.94 -0.78
CA LEU A 62 2.42 5.09 -1.38
C LEU A 62 1.85 3.83 -2.08
N ASN A 63 0.56 3.84 -2.35
CA ASN A 63 -0.20 2.68 -2.78
C ASN A 63 -1.49 3.11 -3.51
N PRO A 64 -1.71 2.68 -4.76
CA PRO A 64 -2.95 2.96 -5.48
C PRO A 64 -4.22 2.47 -4.78
N ALA A 65 -4.17 1.30 -4.13
CA ALA A 65 -5.31 0.74 -3.42
C ALA A 65 -5.70 1.58 -2.19
N VAL A 66 -4.70 2.08 -1.45
CA VAL A 66 -4.90 2.99 -0.32
C VAL A 66 -5.49 4.32 -0.79
N SER A 67 -4.97 4.89 -1.90
CA SER A 67 -5.49 6.15 -2.46
C SER A 67 -6.95 6.03 -2.88
N LEU A 68 -7.33 4.91 -3.52
CA LEU A 68 -8.71 4.61 -3.87
C LEU A 68 -9.59 4.49 -2.61
N ALA A 69 -9.16 3.73 -1.62
CA ALA A 69 -9.92 3.47 -0.41
C ALA A 69 -10.16 4.74 0.42
N PHE A 70 -9.15 5.62 0.54
CA PHE A 70 -9.35 6.94 1.15
C PHE A 70 -10.35 7.81 0.37
N ALA A 71 -10.37 7.72 -0.97
CA ALA A 71 -11.34 8.46 -1.78
C ALA A 71 -12.76 7.90 -1.60
N LEU A 72 -12.94 6.58 -1.58
CA LEU A 72 -14.20 5.91 -1.25
C LEU A 72 -14.69 6.29 0.16
N GLY A 73 -13.76 6.32 1.13
CA GLY A 73 -14.00 6.74 2.50
C GLY A 73 -14.24 8.24 2.69
N ARG A 74 -14.18 9.05 1.62
CA ARG A 74 -14.30 10.53 1.63
C ARG A 74 -13.22 11.26 2.44
N HIS A 75 -12.07 10.61 2.66
CA HIS A 75 -10.90 11.21 3.30
C HIS A 75 -9.88 11.76 2.28
N PHE A 76 -10.11 11.52 0.98
CA PHE A 76 -9.24 11.98 -0.09
C PHE A 76 -10.06 12.42 -1.31
N PRO A 77 -9.71 13.56 -1.97
CA PRO A 77 -10.46 14.05 -3.12
C PRO A 77 -10.20 13.22 -4.37
N TRP A 78 -11.26 12.74 -5.04
CA TRP A 78 -11.22 11.93 -6.25
C TRP A 78 -10.34 12.50 -7.36
N ARG A 79 -10.34 13.83 -7.52
CA ARG A 79 -9.55 14.55 -8.54
C ARG A 79 -8.04 14.34 -8.40
N LEU A 80 -7.56 13.91 -7.23
CA LEU A 80 -6.14 13.67 -6.97
C LEU A 80 -5.74 12.20 -7.10
N VAL A 81 -6.69 11.26 -7.16
CA VAL A 81 -6.41 9.81 -7.21
C VAL A 81 -5.53 9.47 -8.41
N GLY A 82 -5.88 9.93 -9.63
CA GLY A 82 -5.10 9.64 -10.83
C GLY A 82 -3.65 10.17 -10.77
N ALA A 83 -3.46 11.36 -10.18
CA ALA A 83 -2.12 11.94 -10.03
C ALA A 83 -1.27 11.16 -9.01
N TYR A 84 -1.88 10.67 -7.92
CA TYR A 84 -1.21 9.81 -6.95
C TYR A 84 -0.85 8.47 -7.55
N TRP A 85 -1.76 7.82 -8.26
CA TRP A 85 -1.51 6.56 -8.95
C TRP A 85 -0.32 6.67 -9.91
N LEU A 86 -0.31 7.72 -10.74
CA LEU A 86 0.79 7.95 -11.68
C LEU A 86 2.13 8.15 -10.96
N ALA A 87 2.15 8.98 -9.90
CA ALA A 87 3.36 9.22 -9.12
C ALA A 87 3.89 7.95 -8.44
N GLN A 88 2.99 7.17 -7.83
CA GLN A 88 3.30 5.91 -7.18
C GLN A 88 3.86 4.88 -8.18
N CYS A 89 3.22 4.73 -9.34
CA CYS A 89 3.69 3.81 -10.37
C CYS A 89 5.07 4.24 -10.94
N LEU A 90 5.27 5.53 -11.21
CA LEU A 90 6.56 6.03 -11.69
C LEU A 90 7.68 5.84 -10.66
N GLY A 91 7.41 6.09 -9.37
CA GLY A 91 8.35 5.82 -8.29
C GLY A 91 8.73 4.34 -8.19
N ALA A 92 7.72 3.45 -8.28
CA ALA A 92 7.92 2.00 -8.27
C ALA A 92 8.77 1.51 -9.45
N ILE A 93 8.47 1.97 -10.66
CA ILE A 93 9.21 1.62 -11.88
C ILE A 93 10.67 2.10 -11.79
N ALA A 94 10.88 3.36 -11.36
CA ALA A 94 12.23 3.91 -11.21
C ALA A 94 13.07 3.10 -10.21
N ALA A 95 12.48 2.70 -9.08
CA ALA A 95 13.16 1.85 -8.09
C ALA A 95 13.51 0.46 -8.65
N ALA A 96 12.56 -0.18 -9.33
CA ALA A 96 12.77 -1.50 -9.91
C ALA A 96 13.84 -1.50 -11.00
N LEU A 97 13.86 -0.47 -11.87
CA LEU A 97 14.91 -0.31 -12.88
C LEU A 97 16.29 -0.07 -12.24
N LEU A 98 16.37 0.72 -11.16
CA LEU A 98 17.62 0.92 -10.43
C LEU A 98 18.08 -0.38 -9.75
N LEU A 99 17.20 -1.16 -9.17
CA LEU A 99 17.50 -2.48 -8.59
C LEU A 99 18.03 -3.43 -9.65
N ARG A 100 17.37 -3.52 -10.80
CA ARG A 100 17.82 -4.35 -11.92
C ARG A 100 19.18 -3.92 -12.44
N ALA A 101 19.42 -2.62 -12.58
CA ALA A 101 20.70 -2.07 -13.02
C ALA A 101 21.85 -2.36 -12.05
N SER A 102 21.57 -2.36 -10.74
CA SER A 102 22.61 -2.52 -9.70
C SER A 102 22.85 -3.96 -9.26
N LEU A 103 21.82 -4.79 -9.23
CA LEU A 103 21.90 -6.18 -8.72
C LEU A 103 21.76 -7.23 -9.83
N GLY A 104 21.35 -6.84 -11.04
CA GLY A 104 21.02 -7.74 -12.14
C GLY A 104 19.59 -8.27 -12.07
N ASP A 105 19.32 -9.30 -12.85
CA ASP A 105 18.01 -9.99 -12.90
C ASP A 105 17.95 -11.12 -11.87
N VAL A 106 17.94 -10.73 -10.59
CA VAL A 106 17.91 -11.66 -9.46
C VAL A 106 16.48 -11.71 -8.89
N ALA A 107 15.97 -12.91 -8.67
CA ALA A 107 14.63 -13.15 -8.11
C ALA A 107 13.56 -12.28 -8.81
N GLU A 108 13.63 -12.21 -10.14
CA GLU A 108 12.70 -11.46 -10.98
C GLU A 108 12.49 -10.01 -10.50
N VAL A 109 13.59 -9.38 -10.11
CA VAL A 109 13.61 -8.01 -9.55
C VAL A 109 12.67 -7.86 -8.33
N GLY A 110 12.38 -8.95 -7.62
CA GLY A 110 11.44 -8.98 -6.50
C GLY A 110 9.98 -8.83 -6.92
N ALA A 111 9.62 -9.24 -8.15
CA ALA A 111 8.25 -9.27 -8.64
C ALA A 111 7.37 -10.20 -7.78
N THR A 112 6.09 -9.87 -7.68
CA THR A 112 5.11 -10.71 -7.01
C THR A 112 4.62 -11.80 -7.96
N GLN A 113 4.63 -13.04 -7.46
CA GLN A 113 4.19 -14.20 -8.21
C GLN A 113 3.32 -15.11 -7.34
N PRO A 114 2.26 -15.73 -7.91
CA PRO A 114 1.54 -16.79 -7.23
C PRO A 114 2.45 -17.99 -6.96
N SER A 115 2.47 -18.51 -5.74
CA SER A 115 3.13 -19.79 -5.45
C SER A 115 2.21 -21.00 -5.67
N GLY A 116 0.92 -20.75 -5.81
CA GLY A 116 -0.13 -21.74 -6.07
C GLY A 116 -1.04 -21.29 -7.21
N SER A 117 -2.35 -21.48 -7.07
CA SER A 117 -3.29 -21.03 -8.10
C SER A 117 -3.54 -19.52 -8.06
N ASP A 118 -3.92 -18.96 -9.21
CA ASP A 118 -4.32 -17.54 -9.32
C ASP A 118 -5.47 -17.21 -8.36
N ALA A 119 -6.45 -18.10 -8.23
CA ALA A 119 -7.58 -17.91 -7.31
C ALA A 119 -7.14 -17.85 -5.84
N GLN A 120 -6.19 -18.68 -5.45
CA GLN A 120 -5.60 -18.65 -4.11
C GLN A 120 -4.91 -17.31 -3.88
N SER A 121 -4.04 -16.89 -4.79
CA SER A 121 -3.31 -15.64 -4.67
C SER A 121 -4.23 -14.42 -4.68
N PHE A 122 -5.26 -14.44 -5.55
CA PHE A 122 -6.27 -13.38 -5.55
C PHE A 122 -6.98 -13.26 -4.20
N LEU A 123 -7.43 -14.38 -3.63
CA LEU A 123 -8.09 -14.39 -2.32
C LEU A 123 -7.15 -13.84 -1.22
N TRP A 124 -5.90 -14.30 -1.21
CA TRP A 124 -4.91 -13.84 -0.23
C TRP A 124 -4.68 -12.33 -0.35
N GLU A 125 -4.46 -11.81 -1.55
CA GLU A 125 -4.25 -10.38 -1.77
C GLU A 125 -5.46 -9.54 -1.34
N VAL A 126 -6.69 -10.02 -1.57
CA VAL A 126 -7.92 -9.38 -1.07
C VAL A 126 -7.90 -9.32 0.46
N VAL A 127 -7.64 -10.45 1.13
CA VAL A 127 -7.67 -10.54 2.60
C VAL A 127 -6.54 -9.72 3.24
N LEU A 128 -5.33 -9.83 2.73
CA LEU A 128 -4.18 -9.06 3.23
C LEU A 128 -4.42 -7.55 3.10
N THR A 129 -4.92 -7.11 1.93
CA THR A 129 -5.19 -5.70 1.69
C THR A 129 -6.40 -5.20 2.49
N PHE A 130 -7.39 -6.06 2.71
CA PHE A 130 -8.52 -5.78 3.60
C PHE A 130 -8.03 -5.41 5.00
N PHE A 131 -7.19 -6.25 5.63
CA PHE A 131 -6.67 -5.97 6.96
C PHE A 131 -5.76 -4.76 7.00
N LEU A 132 -4.91 -4.58 5.98
CA LEU A 132 -4.09 -3.39 5.86
C LEU A 132 -4.96 -2.13 5.84
N MET A 133 -5.99 -2.10 5.00
CA MET A 133 -6.83 -0.90 4.89
C MET A 133 -7.73 -0.70 6.10
N LEU A 134 -8.20 -1.76 6.74
CA LEU A 134 -8.95 -1.69 8.00
C LEU A 134 -8.11 -0.98 9.08
N VAL A 135 -6.84 -1.37 9.24
CA VAL A 135 -5.92 -0.73 10.19
C VAL A 135 -5.64 0.72 9.79
N ILE A 136 -5.34 0.98 8.51
CA ILE A 136 -5.10 2.36 8.03
C ILE A 136 -6.29 3.25 8.34
N MET A 137 -7.51 2.82 8.03
CA MET A 137 -8.73 3.60 8.32
C MET A 137 -8.87 3.87 9.81
N ALA A 138 -8.61 2.88 10.64
CA ALA A 138 -8.70 3.02 12.10
C ALA A 138 -7.72 4.07 12.62
N VAL A 139 -6.43 3.94 12.29
CA VAL A 139 -5.39 4.75 12.93
C VAL A 139 -5.13 6.10 12.23
N ALA A 140 -5.49 6.23 10.96
CA ALA A 140 -5.25 7.46 10.19
C ALA A 140 -6.49 8.37 10.09
N THR A 141 -7.70 7.88 10.37
CA THR A 141 -8.94 8.66 10.19
C THR A 141 -9.75 8.84 11.46
N ASP A 142 -9.47 8.08 12.52
CA ASP A 142 -10.16 8.20 13.80
C ASP A 142 -9.25 8.86 14.85
N THR A 143 -9.65 10.04 15.32
CA THR A 143 -8.87 10.80 16.30
C THR A 143 -8.83 10.16 17.69
N ARG A 144 -9.66 9.15 17.94
CA ARG A 144 -9.65 8.34 19.17
C ARG A 144 -8.58 7.25 19.15
N ALA A 145 -8.03 6.96 17.97
CA ALA A 145 -7.00 5.95 17.80
C ALA A 145 -5.60 6.51 18.11
N VAL A 146 -4.59 5.70 17.96
CA VAL A 146 -3.22 5.82 18.47
C VAL A 146 -2.41 7.06 18.00
N GLY A 147 -2.97 7.99 17.23
CA GLY A 147 -2.31 9.25 16.86
C GLY A 147 -0.90 9.05 16.27
N GLU A 148 0.15 9.47 16.99
CA GLU A 148 1.54 9.41 16.53
C GLU A 148 2.08 8.00 16.29
N ALA A 149 1.49 6.97 16.89
CA ALA A 149 1.86 5.58 16.66
C ALA A 149 1.23 4.96 15.39
N ALA A 150 0.42 5.70 14.64
CA ALA A 150 -0.23 5.19 13.42
C ALA A 150 0.76 4.58 12.42
N ALA A 151 1.94 5.20 12.24
CA ALA A 151 2.97 4.68 11.34
C ALA A 151 3.47 3.29 11.76
N ILE A 152 3.61 3.04 13.07
CA ILE A 152 4.04 1.74 13.61
C ILE A 152 2.96 0.69 13.37
N ALA A 153 1.68 1.03 13.62
CA ALA A 153 0.57 0.11 13.40
C ALA A 153 0.44 -0.29 11.92
N ILE A 154 0.54 0.69 11.00
CA ILE A 154 0.45 0.44 9.55
C ILE A 154 1.65 -0.37 9.07
N GLY A 155 2.88 0.03 9.41
CA GLY A 155 4.08 -0.70 9.01
C GLY A 155 4.16 -2.10 9.64
N GLY A 156 3.73 -2.25 10.90
CA GLY A 156 3.59 -3.55 11.54
C GLY A 156 2.61 -4.46 10.81
N THR A 157 1.47 -3.91 10.36
CA THR A 157 0.50 -4.66 9.55
C THR A 157 1.09 -5.08 8.21
N VAL A 158 1.82 -4.20 7.52
CA VAL A 158 2.52 -4.56 6.27
C VAL A 158 3.53 -5.67 6.53
N GLY A 159 4.34 -5.57 7.59
CA GLY A 159 5.30 -6.61 7.97
C GLY A 159 4.62 -7.95 8.28
N LEU A 160 3.53 -7.94 9.05
CA LEU A 160 2.74 -9.13 9.37
C LEU A 160 2.17 -9.78 8.12
N CYS A 161 1.54 -8.99 7.24
CA CYS A 161 1.01 -9.47 5.98
C CYS A 161 2.10 -10.04 5.06
N ALA A 162 3.26 -9.36 4.97
CA ALA A 162 4.40 -9.84 4.20
C ALA A 162 4.96 -11.14 4.76
N LEU A 163 5.03 -11.30 6.09
CA LEU A 163 5.53 -12.49 6.75
C LEU A 163 4.70 -13.73 6.40
N VAL A 164 3.37 -13.60 6.45
CA VAL A 164 2.44 -14.72 6.26
C VAL A 164 2.07 -14.92 4.79
N GLY A 165 1.82 -13.84 4.06
CA GLY A 165 1.36 -13.87 2.69
C GLY A 165 2.48 -13.96 1.65
N GLY A 166 3.70 -13.54 2.00
CA GLY A 166 4.84 -13.56 1.09
C GLY A 166 5.06 -14.93 0.43
N PRO A 167 5.14 -16.03 1.20
CA PRO A 167 5.31 -17.37 0.63
C PRO A 167 4.10 -17.89 -0.17
N VAL A 168 2.95 -17.24 -0.13
CA VAL A 168 1.71 -17.71 -0.75
C VAL A 168 1.37 -16.92 -2.02
N SER A 169 1.36 -15.58 -1.93
CA SER A 169 0.97 -14.70 -3.04
C SER A 169 2.03 -13.66 -3.39
N GLY A 170 3.13 -13.61 -2.66
CA GLY A 170 4.09 -12.51 -2.76
C GLY A 170 3.72 -11.30 -1.90
N ALA A 171 2.55 -11.29 -1.24
CA ALA A 171 2.04 -10.25 -0.36
C ALA A 171 2.23 -8.83 -0.91
N SER A 172 1.63 -8.57 -2.06
CA SER A 172 1.71 -7.27 -2.72
C SER A 172 0.99 -6.18 -1.93
N MET A 173 -0.31 -6.36 -1.74
CA MET A 173 -1.25 -5.38 -1.18
C MET A 173 -1.20 -4.00 -1.88
N ASN A 174 -0.47 -3.88 -3.00
CA ASN A 174 -0.14 -2.60 -3.60
C ASN A 174 0.09 -2.74 -5.12
N PRO A 175 -0.82 -2.24 -5.96
CA PRO A 175 -0.67 -2.31 -7.41
C PRO A 175 0.66 -1.74 -7.94
N ALA A 176 1.13 -0.62 -7.39
CA ALA A 176 2.39 -0.01 -7.83
C ALA A 176 3.61 -0.84 -7.44
N ARG A 177 3.59 -1.47 -6.24
CA ARG A 177 4.66 -2.37 -5.76
C ARG A 177 4.82 -3.60 -6.67
N SER A 178 3.73 -4.07 -7.27
CA SER A 178 3.80 -5.20 -8.21
C SER A 178 4.12 -4.76 -9.64
N LEU A 179 3.54 -3.64 -10.08
CA LEU A 179 3.73 -3.11 -11.43
C LEU A 179 5.21 -2.79 -11.73
N GLY A 180 5.90 -2.12 -10.81
CA GLY A 180 7.28 -1.69 -11.02
C GLY A 180 8.23 -2.87 -11.27
N PRO A 181 8.39 -3.81 -10.34
CA PRO A 181 9.20 -5.01 -10.53
C PRO A 181 8.73 -5.89 -11.69
N GLY A 182 7.41 -6.09 -11.84
CA GLY A 182 6.86 -6.88 -12.95
C GLY A 182 7.26 -6.33 -14.32
N LEU A 183 7.18 -5.02 -14.53
CA LEU A 183 7.64 -4.37 -15.76
C LEU A 183 9.15 -4.48 -15.92
N ALA A 184 9.92 -4.28 -14.85
CA ALA A 184 11.37 -4.35 -14.91
C ALA A 184 11.87 -5.78 -15.19
N ALA A 185 11.21 -6.80 -14.67
CA ALA A 185 11.55 -8.21 -14.89
C ALA A 185 10.98 -8.77 -16.23
N GLY A 186 9.91 -8.16 -16.74
CA GLY A 186 9.13 -8.73 -17.86
C GLY A 186 8.08 -9.75 -17.41
N GLU A 187 7.79 -9.82 -16.12
CA GLU A 187 6.86 -10.78 -15.51
C GLU A 187 5.47 -10.17 -15.32
N LEU A 188 4.62 -10.32 -16.35
CA LEU A 188 3.31 -9.66 -16.40
C LEU A 188 2.13 -10.64 -16.34
N THR A 189 2.36 -11.95 -16.44
CA THR A 189 1.33 -12.97 -16.60
C THR A 189 0.29 -12.93 -15.48
N ALA A 190 0.72 -12.87 -14.21
CA ALA A 190 -0.16 -12.81 -13.04
C ALA A 190 -0.41 -11.38 -12.53
N LEU A 191 0.07 -10.36 -13.23
CA LEU A 191 0.00 -8.97 -12.76
C LEU A 191 -1.44 -8.50 -12.50
N TRP A 192 -2.41 -9.00 -13.26
CA TRP A 192 -3.82 -8.68 -13.10
C TRP A 192 -4.34 -8.94 -11.66
N ILE A 193 -3.84 -10.00 -10.99
CA ILE A 193 -4.19 -10.33 -9.61
C ILE A 193 -3.81 -9.16 -8.71
N TYR A 194 -2.59 -8.70 -8.82
CA TYR A 194 -1.99 -7.66 -7.98
C TYR A 194 -2.47 -6.25 -8.31
N LEU A 195 -3.09 -6.07 -9.49
CA LEU A 195 -3.79 -4.83 -9.82
C LEU A 195 -5.21 -4.80 -9.24
N LEU A 196 -5.95 -5.92 -9.31
CA LEU A 196 -7.38 -5.93 -8.97
C LEU A 196 -7.66 -6.35 -7.52
N ALA A 197 -7.01 -7.39 -7.02
CA ALA A 197 -7.28 -7.91 -5.69
C ALA A 197 -6.99 -6.88 -4.56
N PRO A 198 -5.86 -6.12 -4.59
CA PRO A 198 -5.64 -5.09 -3.60
C PRO A 198 -6.69 -3.96 -3.64
N LEU A 199 -7.18 -3.58 -4.82
CA LEU A 199 -8.25 -2.57 -4.93
C LEU A 199 -9.55 -3.06 -4.27
N ALA A 200 -9.92 -4.33 -4.51
CA ALA A 200 -11.09 -4.94 -3.89
C ALA A 200 -10.93 -5.05 -2.37
N GLY A 201 -9.80 -5.57 -1.89
CA GLY A 201 -9.51 -5.70 -0.47
C GLY A 201 -9.52 -4.36 0.26
N ALA A 202 -8.90 -3.33 -0.32
CA ALA A 202 -8.87 -2.00 0.26
C ALA A 202 -10.26 -1.35 0.32
N ALA A 203 -11.07 -1.50 -0.72
CA ALA A 203 -12.45 -1.02 -0.72
C ALA A 203 -13.27 -1.69 0.40
N LEU A 204 -13.19 -3.02 0.52
CA LEU A 204 -13.86 -3.77 1.58
C LEU A 204 -13.39 -3.35 2.97
N GLY A 205 -12.08 -3.20 3.19
CA GLY A 205 -11.52 -2.77 4.48
C GLY A 205 -11.99 -1.37 4.89
N ALA A 206 -11.99 -0.42 3.96
CA ALA A 206 -12.48 0.93 4.21
C ALA A 206 -13.98 0.96 4.53
N LEU A 207 -14.80 0.25 3.76
CA LEU A 207 -16.24 0.17 3.99
C LEU A 207 -16.56 -0.52 5.32
N THR A 208 -15.86 -1.62 5.64
CA THR A 208 -16.03 -2.32 6.92
C THR A 208 -15.70 -1.41 8.09
N TYR A 209 -14.58 -0.67 8.04
CA TYR A 209 -14.26 0.26 9.12
C TYR A 209 -15.32 1.36 9.28
N GLN A 210 -15.87 1.89 8.19
CA GLN A 210 -16.96 2.87 8.26
C GLN A 210 -18.23 2.32 8.94
N LEU A 211 -18.49 1.02 8.84
CA LEU A 211 -19.60 0.35 9.53
C LEU A 211 -19.31 0.12 11.02
N LEU A 212 -18.05 -0.19 11.36
CA LEU A 212 -17.63 -0.48 12.73
C LEU A 212 -17.44 0.79 13.57
N ARG A 213 -17.06 1.88 12.93
CA ARG A 213 -16.77 3.13 13.64
C ARG A 213 -18.06 3.74 14.18
N GLU A 214 -18.07 4.09 15.46
CA GLU A 214 -19.14 4.88 16.07
C GLU A 214 -19.22 6.27 15.45
N ARG A 215 -20.42 6.73 15.16
CA ARG A 215 -20.64 8.11 14.68
C ARG A 215 -20.41 9.08 15.84
N THR A 216 -19.51 10.02 15.68
CA THR A 216 -19.38 11.11 16.66
C THR A 216 -20.59 12.05 16.61
N PRO A 217 -20.94 12.73 17.70
CA PRO A 217 -22.05 13.71 17.72
C PRO A 217 -21.93 14.77 16.61
N SER A 218 -20.73 15.21 16.25
CA SER A 218 -20.48 16.14 15.13
C SER A 218 -20.86 15.55 13.76
N ASP A 219 -20.70 14.26 13.55
CA ASP A 219 -21.10 13.59 12.30
C ASP A 219 -22.63 13.52 12.19
N SER A 220 -23.35 13.41 13.34
CA SER A 220 -24.80 13.40 13.39
C SER A 220 -25.40 14.79 13.13
N GLU A 221 -24.78 15.84 13.65
CA GLU A 221 -25.20 17.23 13.42
C GLU A 221 -24.98 17.67 11.96
N LEU A 222 -23.87 17.30 11.35
CA LEU A 222 -23.60 17.57 9.92
C LEU A 222 -24.57 16.84 9.01
N SER A 223 -25.00 15.63 9.37
CA SER A 223 -25.98 14.86 8.61
C SER A 223 -27.41 15.43 8.73
N SER A 224 -27.80 15.90 9.92
CA SER A 224 -29.09 16.53 10.14
C SER A 224 -29.21 17.89 9.43
N ASN A 225 -28.14 18.67 9.45
CA ASN A 225 -28.07 19.98 8.80
C ASN A 225 -28.07 19.90 7.24
N ARG A 226 -27.61 18.77 6.68
CA ARG A 226 -27.74 18.50 5.24
C ARG A 226 -29.15 18.11 4.83
N ARG A 227 -29.86 17.33 5.66
CA ARG A 227 -31.26 16.94 5.39
C ARG A 227 -32.21 18.14 5.50
N SER A 228 -31.98 19.05 6.44
CA SER A 228 -32.79 20.28 6.60
C SER A 228 -32.55 21.32 5.49
N ARG A 229 -31.46 21.22 4.74
CA ARG A 229 -31.21 22.10 3.56
C ARG A 229 -31.71 21.53 2.23
N GLN A 230 -32.17 20.28 2.23
CA GLN A 230 -32.70 19.57 1.04
C GLN A 230 -34.26 19.39 1.12
N ALA A 231 -34.87 19.74 2.24
CA ALA A 231 -36.31 19.83 2.44
C ALA A 231 -36.81 21.29 2.35
#